data_d405b6367a3c87ef51456ce629dfbebf
#
_entry.id   d405b6367a3c87ef51456ce629dfbebf
#
_cell.length_a   1.000
_cell.length_b   1.000
_cell.length_c   1.000
_cell.angle_alpha   90.00
_cell.angle_beta   90.00
_cell.angle_gamma   90.00
#
_symmetry.space_group_name_H-M   'P 1'
#
loop_
_entity.id
_entity.type
_entity.pdbx_description
1 polymer ?
#
loop_
_entity_poly.entity_id
_entity_poly.type
_entity_poly.pdbx_seq_one_letter_code
_entity_poly.pdbx_strand_id
1 'polypeptide(L)'
;SGDADNAYPSLNKKSDLGNIDLDLDGNSNIEKAFNFFVSEEGGNYTMEQACGMIGNFCVESGPTLNPKAVAPSEGSTGIAQWNPAAAAGNRLGKLIEYSATLGLDHLSLGAQLLYTKYELETFSYLGDGPLRKTDNVKDATIVFQDAYERPNKAVAHTNKRINYGKEVFDKLVNV
;
A
#
# COMPACT_ATOMS: atom_id res chain seq x y z
N SER A 1 3.52 -4.00 25.17
CA SER A 1 2.52 -3.08 25.67
C SER A 1 2.78 -1.66 25.20
N GLY A 2 3.26 -0.72 26.01
CA GLY A 2 3.42 0.68 25.62
C GLY A 2 4.38 0.92 24.44
N ASP A 3 5.31 0.03 24.21
CA ASP A 3 6.29 0.17 23.12
C ASP A 3 5.68 -0.04 21.74
N ALA A 4 4.68 -0.91 21.63
CA ALA A 4 3.98 -1.14 20.37
C ALA A 4 3.17 0.08 19.94
N ASP A 5 2.51 0.75 20.90
CA ASP A 5 1.75 1.96 20.62
C ASP A 5 2.65 3.12 20.18
N ASN A 6 3.85 3.21 20.74
CA ASN A 6 4.82 4.23 20.39
C ASN A 6 5.48 3.97 19.02
N ALA A 7 5.63 2.70 18.65
CA ALA A 7 6.19 2.32 17.35
C ALA A 7 5.23 2.62 16.19
N TYR A 8 3.93 2.61 16.45
CA TYR A 8 2.89 2.78 15.42
C TYR A 8 1.84 3.80 15.88
N PRO A 9 2.19 5.09 15.91
CA PRO A 9 1.35 6.13 16.52
C PRO A 9 0.00 6.35 15.81
N SER A 10 -0.17 5.89 14.59
CA SER A 10 -1.44 5.97 13.87
C SER A 10 -2.49 4.96 14.35
N LEU A 11 -2.11 4.04 15.23
CA LEU A 11 -2.94 2.90 15.65
C LEU A 11 -3.07 2.89 17.16
N ASN A 12 -4.12 3.55 17.66
CA ASN A 12 -4.29 3.82 19.08
C ASN A 12 -4.79 2.63 19.90
N LYS A 13 -5.52 1.70 19.26
CA LYS A 13 -6.13 0.57 19.95
C LYS A 13 -6.10 -0.67 19.07
N LYS A 14 -5.70 -1.80 19.65
CA LYS A 14 -5.71 -3.10 18.99
C LYS A 14 -7.10 -3.51 18.50
N SER A 15 -8.14 -3.15 19.23
CA SER A 15 -9.54 -3.44 18.85
C SER A 15 -9.98 -2.71 17.58
N ASP A 16 -9.45 -1.50 17.34
CA ASP A 16 -9.76 -0.73 16.15
C ASP A 16 -9.16 -1.39 14.90
N LEU A 17 -8.01 -2.05 15.05
CA LEU A 17 -7.31 -2.73 13.97
C LEU A 17 -8.00 -4.04 13.55
N GLY A 18 -8.49 -4.80 14.50
CA GLY A 18 -9.29 -6.00 14.19
C GLY A 18 -10.55 -5.64 13.41
N ASN A 19 -11.13 -4.48 13.70
CA ASN A 19 -12.28 -3.97 12.99
C ASN A 19 -11.94 -3.50 11.57
N ILE A 20 -10.75 -2.93 11.34
CA ILE A 20 -10.34 -2.44 10.01
C ILE A 20 -10.37 -3.57 8.98
N ASP A 21 -9.87 -4.76 9.30
CA ASP A 21 -9.92 -5.91 8.38
C ASP A 21 -11.38 -6.35 8.09
N LEU A 22 -12.27 -6.24 9.07
CA LEU A 22 -13.68 -6.60 8.94
C LEU A 22 -14.49 -5.49 8.28
N ASP A 23 -14.12 -4.23 8.56
CA ASP A 23 -14.86 -3.04 8.16
C ASP A 23 -14.30 -2.38 6.90
N LEU A 24 -13.34 -3.01 6.21
CA LEU A 24 -12.87 -2.51 4.92
C LEU A 24 -14.04 -2.44 3.94
N ASP A 25 -14.41 -1.21 3.60
CA ASP A 25 -15.57 -0.94 2.76
C ASP A 25 -15.24 -1.21 1.30
N GLY A 26 -16.08 -2.02 0.64
CA GLY A 26 -15.92 -2.35 -0.75
C GLY A 26 -16.21 -3.82 -1.05
N ASN A 27 -16.49 -4.09 -2.33
CA ASN A 27 -16.83 -5.43 -2.82
C ASN A 27 -15.65 -6.17 -3.45
N SER A 28 -14.51 -5.47 -3.61
CA SER A 28 -13.28 -6.03 -4.16
C SER A 28 -12.09 -5.48 -3.38
N ASN A 29 -10.93 -6.12 -3.53
CA ASN A 29 -9.71 -5.62 -2.89
C ASN A 29 -9.33 -4.22 -3.41
N ILE A 30 -9.58 -3.93 -4.68
CA ILE A 30 -9.34 -2.59 -5.24
C ILE A 30 -10.23 -1.55 -4.57
N GLU A 31 -11.54 -1.83 -4.46
CA GLU A 31 -12.46 -0.91 -3.78
C GLU A 31 -12.09 -0.71 -2.31
N LYS A 32 -11.74 -1.79 -1.62
CA LYS A 32 -11.30 -1.73 -0.22
C LYS A 32 -10.06 -0.87 -0.05
N ALA A 33 -9.05 -1.06 -0.91
CA ALA A 33 -7.83 -0.25 -0.88
C ALA A 33 -8.12 1.22 -1.18
N PHE A 34 -8.93 1.50 -2.20
CA PHE A 34 -9.33 2.86 -2.57
C PHE A 34 -10.03 3.56 -1.39
N ASN A 35 -11.07 2.93 -0.85
CA ASN A 35 -11.85 3.50 0.25
C ASN A 35 -10.99 3.70 1.50
N PHE A 36 -10.06 2.77 1.76
CA PHE A 36 -9.12 2.92 2.87
C PHE A 36 -8.24 4.16 2.71
N PHE A 37 -7.54 4.30 1.59
CA PHE A 37 -6.58 5.40 1.41
C PHE A 37 -7.24 6.78 1.37
N VAL A 38 -8.47 6.90 0.88
CA VAL A 38 -9.18 8.18 0.90
C VAL A 38 -9.80 8.49 2.26
N SER A 39 -9.94 7.50 3.13
CA SER A 39 -10.47 7.69 4.47
C SER A 39 -9.43 8.31 5.42
N GLU A 40 -9.90 8.82 6.56
CA GLU A 40 -9.04 9.37 7.59
C GLU A 40 -8.06 8.31 8.12
N GLU A 41 -8.51 7.10 8.38
CA GLU A 41 -7.67 5.99 8.86
C GLU A 41 -6.58 5.63 7.86
N GLY A 42 -6.87 5.76 6.59
CA GLY A 42 -5.94 5.42 5.50
C GLY A 42 -5.04 6.55 5.05
N GLY A 43 -5.20 7.74 5.61
CA GLY A 43 -4.31 8.86 5.36
C GLY A 43 -4.89 10.06 4.63
N ASN A 44 -6.19 10.07 4.31
CA ASN A 44 -6.83 11.17 3.58
C ASN A 44 -6.15 11.50 2.24
N TYR A 45 -5.71 10.48 1.51
CA TYR A 45 -5.20 10.72 0.16
C TYR A 45 -6.32 11.16 -0.75
N THR A 46 -6.01 11.95 -1.77
CA THR A 46 -7.01 12.27 -2.80
C THR A 46 -7.36 11.02 -3.60
N MET A 47 -8.48 11.06 -4.30
CA MET A 47 -8.91 9.96 -5.17
C MET A 47 -7.85 9.65 -6.23
N GLU A 48 -7.25 10.70 -6.81
CA GLU A 48 -6.18 10.59 -7.81
C GLU A 48 -4.93 9.93 -7.21
N GLN A 49 -4.55 10.31 -6.00
CA GLN A 49 -3.40 9.74 -5.31
C GLN A 49 -3.63 8.26 -4.97
N ALA A 50 -4.79 7.93 -4.43
CA ALA A 50 -5.16 6.55 -4.14
C ALA A 50 -5.12 5.68 -5.40
N CYS A 51 -5.63 6.18 -6.51
CA CYS A 51 -5.59 5.45 -7.79
C CYS A 51 -4.16 5.24 -8.29
N GLY A 52 -3.28 6.21 -8.11
CA GLY A 52 -1.86 6.06 -8.46
C GLY A 52 -1.16 4.99 -7.62
N MET A 53 -1.45 4.93 -6.33
CA MET A 53 -0.95 3.87 -5.44
C MET A 53 -1.45 2.50 -5.89
N ILE A 54 -2.75 2.37 -6.12
CA ILE A 54 -3.39 1.11 -6.52
C ILE A 54 -2.89 0.66 -7.90
N GLY A 55 -2.65 1.57 -8.84
CA GLY A 55 -2.07 1.24 -10.13
C GLY A 55 -0.73 0.53 -9.99
N ASN A 56 0.11 0.98 -9.06
CA ASN A 56 1.36 0.30 -8.71
C ASN A 56 1.09 -1.09 -8.14
N PHE A 57 0.18 -1.20 -7.20
CA PHE A 57 -0.15 -2.48 -6.57
C PHE A 57 -0.68 -3.50 -7.58
N CYS A 58 -1.42 -3.08 -8.60
CA CYS A 58 -1.89 -3.97 -9.67
C CYS A 58 -0.74 -4.58 -10.46
N VAL A 59 0.33 -3.84 -10.70
CA VAL A 59 1.52 -4.39 -11.37
C VAL A 59 2.27 -5.33 -10.44
N GLU A 60 2.38 -4.99 -9.16
CA GLU A 60 3.11 -5.80 -8.20
C GLU A 60 2.41 -7.13 -7.85
N SER A 61 1.10 -7.11 -7.67
CA SER A 61 0.36 -8.26 -7.12
C SER A 61 -0.79 -8.77 -7.98
N GLY A 62 -0.96 -8.21 -9.18
CA GLY A 62 -2.03 -8.58 -10.09
C GLY A 62 -3.24 -7.64 -10.00
N PRO A 63 -4.11 -7.71 -11.03
CA PRO A 63 -5.22 -6.76 -11.18
C PRO A 63 -6.30 -6.86 -10.09
N THR A 64 -6.26 -7.89 -9.25
CA THR A 64 -7.19 -8.05 -8.13
C THR A 64 -6.56 -7.73 -6.78
N LEU A 65 -5.33 -7.23 -6.74
CA LEU A 65 -4.57 -6.96 -5.51
C LEU A 65 -4.51 -8.20 -4.60
N ASN A 66 -3.75 -9.20 -5.00
CA ASN A 66 -3.61 -10.42 -4.20
C ASN A 66 -2.60 -10.20 -3.06
N PRO A 67 -3.05 -10.15 -1.79
CA PRO A 67 -2.12 -9.95 -0.66
C PRO A 67 -1.20 -11.16 -0.41
N LYS A 68 -1.48 -12.29 -1.04
CA LYS A 68 -0.68 -13.51 -0.94
C LYS A 68 0.27 -13.70 -2.14
N ALA A 69 0.34 -12.73 -3.05
CA ALA A 69 1.23 -12.81 -4.20
C ALA A 69 2.69 -12.88 -3.76
N VAL A 70 3.43 -13.84 -4.31
CA VAL A 70 4.86 -14.04 -4.02
C VAL A 70 5.63 -14.14 -5.32
N ALA A 71 6.70 -13.35 -5.45
CA ALA A 71 7.64 -13.50 -6.56
C ALA A 71 8.53 -14.72 -6.32
N PRO A 72 8.48 -15.74 -7.19
CA PRO A 72 9.16 -17.04 -6.91
C PRO A 72 10.67 -16.92 -6.72
N SER A 73 11.32 -15.99 -7.44
CA SER A 73 12.79 -15.86 -7.42
C SER A 73 13.29 -15.06 -6.21
N GLU A 74 12.55 -14.04 -5.79
CA GLU A 74 13.00 -13.09 -4.77
C GLU A 74 12.31 -13.29 -3.43
N GLY A 75 11.14 -13.90 -3.42
CA GLY A 75 10.32 -14.04 -2.22
C GLY A 75 9.59 -12.76 -1.82
N SER A 76 9.63 -11.72 -2.65
CA SER A 76 8.84 -10.49 -2.42
C SER A 76 7.37 -10.85 -2.34
N THR A 77 6.65 -10.29 -1.37
CA THR A 77 5.31 -10.74 -0.99
C THR A 77 4.35 -9.57 -0.85
N GLY A 78 3.09 -9.82 -1.22
CA GLY A 78 1.98 -8.93 -0.93
C GLY A 78 1.71 -7.90 -2.01
N ILE A 79 0.76 -7.00 -1.72
CA ILE A 79 0.27 -6.04 -2.72
C ILE A 79 1.35 -5.10 -3.24
N ALA A 80 2.33 -4.76 -2.42
CA ALA A 80 3.45 -3.89 -2.80
C ALA A 80 4.73 -4.68 -3.13
N GLN A 81 4.70 -6.01 -2.99
CA GLN A 81 5.87 -6.87 -3.18
C GLN A 81 7.03 -6.48 -2.26
N TRP A 82 6.75 -6.46 -0.96
CA TRP A 82 7.78 -6.20 0.05
C TRP A 82 8.88 -7.24 -0.01
N ASN A 83 10.12 -6.76 -0.10
CA ASN A 83 11.30 -7.58 -0.36
C ASN A 83 11.92 -8.11 0.94
N PRO A 84 12.21 -9.43 1.05
CA PRO A 84 12.86 -10.00 2.23
C PRO A 84 14.38 -9.76 2.28
N ALA A 85 15.00 -9.27 1.20
CA ALA A 85 16.44 -9.11 1.14
C ALA A 85 16.95 -8.06 2.14
N ALA A 86 18.00 -8.42 2.88
CA ALA A 86 18.63 -7.49 3.82
C ALA A 86 19.17 -6.23 3.14
N ALA A 87 19.71 -6.36 1.93
CA ALA A 87 20.22 -5.25 1.14
C ALA A 87 19.11 -4.26 0.75
N ALA A 88 17.86 -4.71 0.68
CA ALA A 88 16.69 -3.87 0.41
C ALA A 88 15.95 -3.46 1.69
N GLY A 89 16.57 -3.63 2.86
CA GLY A 89 16.01 -3.24 4.15
C GLY A 89 15.08 -4.27 4.78
N ASN A 90 14.96 -5.46 4.21
CA ASN A 90 14.07 -6.52 4.70
C ASN A 90 12.65 -6.01 4.99
N ARG A 91 12.04 -5.36 4.04
CA ARG A 91 10.70 -4.77 4.21
C ARG A 91 9.65 -5.84 4.52
N LEU A 92 9.78 -7.04 3.93
CA LEU A 92 8.87 -8.15 4.24
C LEU A 92 8.96 -8.57 5.71
N GLY A 93 10.16 -8.71 6.26
CA GLY A 93 10.33 -9.02 7.68
C GLY A 93 9.71 -7.97 8.58
N LYS A 94 9.82 -6.71 8.20
CA LYS A 94 9.20 -5.59 8.95
C LYS A 94 7.67 -5.60 8.84
N LEU A 95 7.11 -5.97 7.69
CA LEU A 95 5.67 -6.17 7.54
C LEU A 95 5.17 -7.28 8.48
N ILE A 96 5.88 -8.40 8.52
CA ILE A 96 5.53 -9.54 9.39
C ILE A 96 5.55 -9.11 10.86
N GLU A 97 6.60 -8.41 11.27
CA GLU A 97 6.76 -7.92 12.64
C GLU A 97 5.67 -6.91 12.99
N TYR A 98 5.41 -5.92 12.14
CA TYR A 98 4.33 -4.95 12.32
C TYR A 98 2.98 -5.64 12.50
N SER A 99 2.66 -6.57 11.61
CA SER A 99 1.38 -7.28 11.64
C SER A 99 1.24 -8.10 12.93
N ALA A 100 2.32 -8.77 13.36
CA ALA A 100 2.32 -9.56 14.58
C ALA A 100 2.05 -8.71 15.83
N THR A 101 2.62 -7.50 15.92
CA THR A 101 2.36 -6.62 17.05
C THR A 101 0.90 -6.20 17.16
N LEU A 102 0.18 -6.22 16.04
CA LEU A 102 -1.24 -5.86 15.97
C LEU A 102 -2.17 -7.09 16.04
N GLY A 103 -1.60 -8.29 16.09
CA GLY A 103 -2.38 -9.52 16.05
C GLY A 103 -3.05 -9.78 14.71
N LEU A 104 -2.49 -9.26 13.61
CA LEU A 104 -3.00 -9.44 12.25
C LEU A 104 -2.12 -10.41 11.47
N ASP A 105 -2.74 -11.09 10.50
CA ASP A 105 -2.02 -11.88 9.51
C ASP A 105 -1.37 -10.93 8.50
N HIS A 106 -0.05 -11.01 8.33
CA HIS A 106 0.68 -10.18 7.36
C HIS A 106 0.26 -10.45 5.91
N LEU A 107 -0.40 -11.55 5.64
CA LEU A 107 -0.95 -11.88 4.31
C LEU A 107 -2.39 -11.37 4.13
N SER A 108 -2.94 -10.67 5.09
CA SER A 108 -4.24 -10.02 4.95
C SER A 108 -4.13 -8.68 4.24
N LEU A 109 -5.16 -8.32 3.50
CA LEU A 109 -5.21 -7.01 2.83
C LEU A 109 -5.14 -5.87 3.85
N GLY A 110 -5.89 -5.98 4.93
CA GLY A 110 -5.94 -4.94 5.96
C GLY A 110 -4.58 -4.68 6.59
N ALA A 111 -3.83 -5.72 6.95
CA ALA A 111 -2.49 -5.57 7.50
C ALA A 111 -1.56 -4.86 6.52
N GLN A 112 -1.65 -5.20 5.23
CA GLN A 112 -0.80 -4.62 4.20
C GLN A 112 -1.14 -3.17 3.88
N LEU A 113 -2.42 -2.81 3.90
CA LEU A 113 -2.85 -1.42 3.74
C LEU A 113 -2.38 -0.56 4.92
N LEU A 114 -2.55 -1.05 6.15
CA LEU A 114 -2.06 -0.38 7.34
C LEU A 114 -0.54 -0.21 7.31
N TYR A 115 0.18 -1.23 6.90
CA TYR A 115 1.63 -1.17 6.81
C TYR A 115 2.11 -0.18 5.75
N THR A 116 1.43 -0.11 4.61
CA THR A 116 1.71 0.91 3.59
C THR A 116 1.60 2.31 4.18
N LYS A 117 0.51 2.59 4.88
CA LYS A 117 0.33 3.87 5.57
C LYS A 117 1.43 4.12 6.58
N TYR A 118 1.75 3.12 7.41
CA TYR A 118 2.81 3.22 8.39
C TYR A 118 4.16 3.56 7.76
N GLU A 119 4.54 2.88 6.67
CA GLU A 119 5.78 3.18 5.97
C GLU A 119 5.81 4.61 5.43
N LEU A 120 4.73 5.04 4.80
CA LEU A 120 4.65 6.40 4.23
C LEU A 120 4.74 7.48 5.32
N GLU A 121 4.11 7.27 6.46
CA GLU A 121 4.17 8.21 7.59
C GLU A 121 5.53 8.22 8.30
N THR A 122 6.20 7.08 8.34
CA THR A 122 7.41 6.90 9.13
C THR A 122 8.67 7.25 8.36
N PHE A 123 8.73 6.89 7.08
CA PHE A 123 9.94 7.02 6.26
C PHE A 123 9.73 8.04 5.14
N SER A 124 10.20 9.26 5.35
CA SER A 124 10.03 10.36 4.41
C SER A 124 10.56 10.05 3.00
N TYR A 125 11.63 9.23 2.91
CA TYR A 125 12.21 8.85 1.62
C TYR A 125 11.30 7.95 0.78
N LEU A 126 10.25 7.38 1.37
CA LEU A 126 9.27 6.59 0.62
C LEU A 126 8.23 7.45 -0.11
N GLY A 127 8.31 8.76 0.03
CA GLY A 127 7.68 9.69 -0.90
C GLY A 127 6.29 10.19 -0.54
N ASP A 128 5.88 10.12 0.73
CA ASP A 128 4.57 10.65 1.13
C ASP A 128 4.41 12.14 0.81
N GLY A 129 5.44 12.95 1.11
CA GLY A 129 5.40 14.38 0.83
C GLY A 129 5.18 14.69 -0.65
N PRO A 130 6.03 14.21 -1.55
CA PRO A 130 5.83 14.38 -2.99
C PRO A 130 4.52 13.80 -3.51
N LEU A 131 4.09 12.64 -2.99
CA LEU A 131 2.82 12.02 -3.39
C LEU A 131 1.64 12.96 -3.11
N ARG A 132 1.61 13.58 -1.93
CA ARG A 132 0.52 14.48 -1.52
C ARG A 132 0.49 15.78 -2.31
N LYS A 133 1.55 16.13 -3.01
CA LYS A 133 1.61 17.30 -3.89
C LYS A 133 1.09 17.03 -5.31
N THR A 134 0.85 15.77 -5.65
CA THR A 134 0.31 15.42 -6.97
C THR A 134 -1.20 15.70 -7.03
N ASP A 135 -1.68 16.06 -8.21
CA ASP A 135 -3.09 16.38 -8.44
C ASP A 135 -3.74 15.56 -9.56
N ASN A 136 -3.04 14.56 -10.08
CA ASN A 136 -3.54 13.69 -11.13
C ASN A 136 -3.00 12.27 -10.98
N VAL A 137 -3.68 11.31 -11.59
CA VAL A 137 -3.35 9.88 -11.47
C VAL A 137 -1.96 9.58 -12.02
N LYS A 138 -1.61 10.12 -13.18
CA LYS A 138 -0.32 9.85 -13.81
C LYS A 138 0.85 10.25 -12.90
N ASP A 139 0.84 11.47 -12.41
CA ASP A 139 1.93 11.97 -11.56
C ASP A 139 1.99 11.22 -10.23
N ALA A 140 0.83 10.95 -9.62
CA ALA A 140 0.77 10.14 -8.41
C ALA A 140 1.36 8.74 -8.61
N THR A 141 1.04 8.11 -9.74
CA THR A 141 1.56 6.79 -10.10
C THR A 141 3.09 6.81 -10.21
N ILE A 142 3.64 7.80 -10.91
CA ILE A 142 5.09 7.92 -11.13
C ILE A 142 5.82 8.19 -9.81
N VAL A 143 5.32 9.10 -8.99
CA VAL A 143 5.92 9.42 -7.69
C VAL A 143 5.95 8.17 -6.80
N PHE A 144 4.83 7.45 -6.73
CA PHE A 144 4.76 6.25 -5.89
C PHE A 144 5.66 5.13 -6.41
N GLN A 145 5.71 4.95 -7.73
CA GLN A 145 6.64 4.01 -8.35
C GLN A 145 8.09 4.31 -7.96
N ASP A 146 8.51 5.56 -8.13
CA ASP A 146 9.93 5.93 -8.00
C ASP A 146 10.38 5.96 -6.54
N ALA A 147 9.54 6.42 -5.63
CA ALA A 147 9.91 6.57 -4.23
C ALA A 147 9.55 5.36 -3.37
N TYR A 148 8.37 4.79 -3.55
CA TYR A 148 7.86 3.72 -2.69
C TYR A 148 8.20 2.32 -3.22
N GLU A 149 7.84 2.02 -4.46
CA GLU A 149 8.07 0.70 -5.07
C GLU A 149 9.52 0.50 -5.47
N ARG A 150 10.15 1.50 -6.05
CA ARG A 150 11.55 1.50 -6.48
C ARG A 150 11.95 0.29 -7.32
N PRO A 151 11.20 0.00 -8.39
CA PRO A 151 11.52 -1.13 -9.25
C PRO A 151 12.80 -0.88 -10.05
N ASN A 152 13.42 -1.97 -10.54
CA ASN A 152 14.46 -1.85 -11.54
C ASN A 152 13.88 -1.14 -12.77
N LYS A 153 14.54 -0.07 -13.25
CA LYS A 153 14.05 0.78 -14.34
C LYS A 153 13.78 0.00 -15.62
N ALA A 154 14.57 -1.04 -15.89
CA ALA A 154 14.41 -1.87 -17.08
C ALA A 154 13.07 -2.63 -17.10
N VAL A 155 12.50 -2.92 -15.93
CA VAL A 155 11.27 -3.70 -15.78
C VAL A 155 10.24 -2.97 -14.92
N ALA A 156 10.30 -1.64 -14.89
CA ALA A 156 9.41 -0.82 -14.06
C ALA A 156 7.95 -0.89 -14.51
N HIS A 157 7.71 -1.05 -15.82
CA HIS A 157 6.36 -1.09 -16.38
C HIS A 157 5.54 0.16 -16.06
N THR A 158 6.15 1.34 -16.20
CA THR A 158 5.54 2.62 -15.79
C THR A 158 4.18 2.86 -16.47
N ASN A 159 4.10 2.65 -17.78
CA ASN A 159 2.85 2.84 -18.51
C ASN A 159 1.75 1.88 -18.04
N LYS A 160 2.12 0.65 -17.71
CA LYS A 160 1.17 -0.34 -17.18
C LYS A 160 0.62 0.10 -15.82
N ARG A 161 1.47 0.64 -14.95
CA ARG A 161 1.05 1.20 -13.65
C ARG A 161 0.08 2.36 -13.85
N ILE A 162 0.40 3.28 -14.75
CA ILE A 162 -0.45 4.43 -15.06
C ILE A 162 -1.80 3.97 -15.61
N ASN A 163 -1.80 3.02 -16.53
CA ASN A 163 -3.03 2.51 -17.14
C ASN A 163 -3.95 1.85 -16.10
N TYR A 164 -3.40 1.04 -15.21
CA TYR A 164 -4.18 0.47 -14.12
C TYR A 164 -4.76 1.57 -13.20
N GLY A 165 -3.95 2.56 -12.85
CA GLY A 165 -4.43 3.68 -12.03
C GLY A 165 -5.58 4.43 -12.69
N LYS A 166 -5.48 4.69 -13.98
CA LYS A 166 -6.55 5.35 -14.75
C LYS A 166 -7.80 4.49 -14.86
N GLU A 167 -7.66 3.18 -15.03
CA GLU A 167 -8.79 2.26 -15.05
C GLU A 167 -9.54 2.28 -13.72
N VAL A 168 -8.82 2.26 -12.60
CA VAL A 168 -9.45 2.35 -11.27
C VAL A 168 -10.17 3.67 -11.10
N PHE A 169 -9.55 4.77 -11.51
CA PHE A 169 -10.17 6.09 -11.47
C PHE A 169 -11.47 6.12 -12.28
N ASP A 170 -11.45 5.60 -13.51
CA ASP A 170 -12.63 5.57 -14.37
C ASP A 170 -13.76 4.74 -13.77
N LYS A 171 -13.45 3.63 -13.10
CA LYS A 171 -14.45 2.76 -12.51
C LYS A 171 -15.04 3.30 -11.21
N LEU A 172 -14.23 3.93 -10.37
CA LEU A 172 -14.64 4.30 -9.01
C LEU A 172 -14.95 5.78 -8.84
N VAL A 173 -14.38 6.65 -9.63
CA VAL A 173 -14.52 8.10 -9.49
C VAL A 173 -15.32 8.70 -10.64
N ASN A 174 -15.00 8.32 -11.84
CA ASN A 174 -15.50 8.94 -13.08
C ASN A 174 -16.73 8.20 -13.64
N VAL A 175 -17.58 7.71 -12.76
CA VAL A 175 -18.82 7.01 -13.14
C VAL A 175 -19.98 7.94 -13.40
#